data_26edf42758da1ebfa1b50fa0813837a8
#
_entry.id   26edf42758da1ebfa1b50fa0813837a8
#
_cell.length_a   1.000
_cell.length_b   1.000
_cell.length_c   1.000
_cell.angle_alpha   90.00
_cell.angle_beta   90.00
_cell.angle_gamma   90.00
#
_symmetry.space_group_name_H-M   'P 1'
#
loop_
_entity.id
_entity.type
_entity.pdbx_description
1 polymer ?
#
loop_
_entity_poly.entity_id
_entity_poly.type
_entity_poly.pdbx_seq_one_letter_code
_entity_poly.pdbx_strand_id
1 'polypeptide(L)'
;GRKDDTIRSSQYTEEFFNPSDTFIGSSFSRIYHYKESKYGFVYDGNAQIFMDWDPNTIRIDSFQNNQLPFRPMSKPFFNYTKSIIRYALETKDSISTELEDFGDSIKFNIYIPNKVVEFFGKGYVMDNPYLATEDAFSSYEIWIHKSDYLPFRYKRIVPHETSWLINNKTEFNIGDIEDFVASDYFPPNDSIAGQQIKVKKDMVGKPAPEWKLKDANNKSVSLGDLKSKILLIKFTGIGCGPCHASLPFTKQLVQDYSINDFEIISIETWSSDIDYIKSYVDKNRLNYKYLLSTEEIKKSYQVNEVPAFFILDEN
;
A
#
# COMPACT_ATOMS: atom_id res chain seq x y z
N GLY A 1 2.21 -8.51 2.01
CA GLY A 1 2.56 -9.52 3.00
C GLY A 1 2.17 -10.91 2.50
N ARG A 2 2.78 -11.94 3.03
CA ARG A 2 2.35 -13.32 2.74
C ARG A 2 0.96 -13.53 3.32
N LYS A 3 0.13 -14.40 2.72
CA LYS A 3 -1.26 -14.65 3.15
C LYS A 3 -1.37 -15.04 4.65
N ASP A 4 -0.26 -15.53 5.25
CA ASP A 4 -0.17 -16.00 6.63
C ASP A 4 0.66 -15.10 7.55
N ASP A 5 1.18 -13.96 7.05
CA ASP A 5 1.97 -13.05 7.87
C ASP A 5 1.07 -12.07 8.61
N THR A 6 0.93 -12.24 9.91
CA THR A 6 0.27 -11.27 10.79
C THR A 6 1.30 -10.27 11.32
N ILE A 7 1.21 -9.02 10.86
CA ILE A 7 2.02 -7.92 11.36
C ILE A 7 1.25 -7.22 12.48
N ARG A 8 1.86 -7.08 13.64
CA ARG A 8 1.32 -6.33 14.77
C ARG A 8 2.19 -5.12 15.05
N SER A 9 1.55 -3.97 15.24
CA SER A 9 2.22 -2.74 15.67
C SER A 9 1.34 -2.00 16.67
N SER A 10 1.95 -1.21 17.54
CA SER A 10 1.25 -0.23 18.35
C SER A 10 1.48 1.16 17.76
N GLN A 11 0.50 2.02 17.92
CA GLN A 11 0.57 3.39 17.43
C GLN A 11 -0.06 4.37 18.40
N TYR A 12 0.44 5.58 18.40
CA TYR A 12 -0.17 6.76 19.00
C TYR A 12 -0.68 7.65 17.88
N THR A 13 -1.91 8.16 17.99
CA THR A 13 -2.52 9.01 16.96
C THR A 13 -3.18 10.20 17.65
N GLU A 14 -2.91 11.40 17.16
CA GLU A 14 -3.68 12.60 17.42
C GLU A 14 -4.51 12.90 16.17
N GLU A 15 -5.79 13.17 16.36
CA GLU A 15 -6.73 13.41 15.28
C GLU A 15 -7.57 14.65 15.60
N PHE A 16 -7.53 15.63 14.69
CA PHE A 16 -8.24 16.90 14.81
C PHE A 16 -9.29 17.01 13.73
N PHE A 17 -10.50 17.43 14.11
CA PHE A 17 -11.49 17.81 13.11
C PHE A 17 -11.03 19.07 12.40
N ASN A 18 -10.91 18.99 11.06
CA ASN A 18 -10.47 20.11 10.22
C ASN A 18 -11.54 20.42 9.16
N PRO A 19 -12.45 21.38 9.43
CA PRO A 19 -13.53 21.73 8.52
C PRO A 19 -13.03 22.42 7.23
N SER A 20 -11.83 22.97 7.25
CA SER A 20 -11.22 23.60 6.05
C SER A 20 -10.64 22.57 5.08
N ASP A 21 -10.36 21.35 5.53
CA ASP A 21 -9.95 20.27 4.66
C ASP A 21 -11.16 19.61 3.99
N THR A 22 -11.37 19.95 2.73
CA THR A 22 -12.48 19.42 1.93
C THR A 22 -12.29 17.98 1.43
N PHE A 23 -11.08 17.41 1.60
CA PHE A 23 -10.76 16.04 1.16
C PHE A 23 -11.07 15.00 2.23
N ILE A 24 -10.53 15.18 3.43
CA ILE A 24 -10.64 14.21 4.53
C ILE A 24 -11.50 14.78 5.66
N GLY A 25 -11.39 16.10 5.90
CA GLY A 25 -12.07 16.76 7.01
C GLY A 25 -11.39 16.50 8.36
N SER A 26 -10.10 16.15 8.35
CA SER A 26 -9.31 15.84 9.53
C SER A 26 -7.83 16.09 9.28
N SER A 27 -7.16 16.74 10.22
CA SER A 27 -5.70 16.74 10.31
C SER A 27 -5.26 15.79 11.40
N PHE A 28 -4.14 15.11 11.22
CA PHE A 28 -3.74 14.09 12.18
C PHE A 28 -2.25 13.78 12.13
N SER A 29 -1.74 13.32 13.27
CA SER A 29 -0.44 12.68 13.39
C SER A 29 -0.59 11.21 13.75
N ARG A 30 0.34 10.39 13.35
CA ARG A 30 0.46 9.01 13.75
C ARG A 30 1.92 8.63 13.94
N ILE A 31 2.24 8.15 15.12
CA ILE A 31 3.56 7.62 15.45
C ILE A 31 3.42 6.13 15.75
N TYR A 32 4.24 5.31 15.13
CA TYR A 32 4.21 3.88 15.32
C TYR A 32 5.60 3.27 15.33
N HIS A 33 5.70 2.12 15.98
CA HIS A 33 6.92 1.33 16.02
C HIS A 33 6.73 0.05 15.21
N TYR A 34 7.69 -0.24 14.36
CA TYR A 34 7.77 -1.49 13.65
C TYR A 34 9.17 -2.06 13.83
N LYS A 35 9.24 -3.24 14.49
CA LYS A 35 10.51 -3.79 14.99
C LYS A 35 11.19 -2.78 15.91
N GLU A 36 12.46 -2.44 15.64
CA GLU A 36 13.26 -1.50 16.42
C GLU A 36 13.14 -0.05 15.92
N SER A 37 12.50 0.16 14.77
CA SER A 37 12.41 1.47 14.13
C SER A 37 11.13 2.21 14.50
N LYS A 38 11.23 3.53 14.66
CA LYS A 38 10.13 4.46 14.90
C LYS A 38 9.80 5.19 13.60
N TYR A 39 8.53 5.23 13.26
CA TYR A 39 8.00 5.90 12.08
C TYR A 39 6.91 6.89 12.47
N GLY A 40 6.77 7.94 11.71
CA GLY A 40 5.71 8.91 11.86
C GLY A 40 5.05 9.26 10.55
N PHE A 41 3.85 9.76 10.70
CA PHE A 41 3.02 10.22 9.61
C PHE A 41 2.21 11.44 10.10
N VAL A 42 2.24 12.52 9.34
CA VAL A 42 1.42 13.71 9.61
C VAL A 42 0.68 14.11 8.35
N TYR A 43 -0.56 14.51 8.52
CA TYR A 43 -1.38 15.12 7.48
C TYR A 43 -1.99 16.42 8.05
N ASP A 44 -1.75 17.54 7.38
CA ASP A 44 -2.17 18.88 7.81
C ASP A 44 -3.30 19.48 6.97
N GLY A 45 -3.89 18.72 6.07
CA GLY A 45 -4.87 19.19 5.10
C GLY A 45 -4.28 19.59 3.73
N ASN A 46 -2.98 19.90 3.66
CA ASN A 46 -2.30 20.32 2.44
C ASN A 46 -1.23 19.33 1.98
N ALA A 47 -0.56 18.71 2.93
CA ALA A 47 0.53 17.78 2.66
C ALA A 47 0.47 16.55 3.57
N GLN A 48 1.06 15.48 3.07
CA GLN A 48 1.31 14.26 3.79
C GLN A 48 2.80 14.16 4.05
N ILE A 49 3.19 13.98 5.31
CA ILE A 49 4.57 13.98 5.76
C ILE A 49 4.86 12.62 6.38
N PHE A 50 5.84 11.94 5.81
CA PHE A 50 6.37 10.70 6.36
C PHE A 50 7.68 10.96 7.07
N MET A 51 7.84 10.37 8.23
CA MET A 51 9.02 10.51 9.06
C MET A 51 9.58 9.14 9.42
N ASP A 52 10.88 9.02 9.32
CA ASP A 52 11.64 7.86 9.75
C ASP A 52 12.73 8.36 10.72
N TRP A 53 12.71 7.89 11.97
CA TRP A 53 13.70 8.30 12.98
C TRP A 53 15.04 7.58 12.83
N ASP A 54 15.10 6.56 12.02
CA ASP A 54 16.34 5.87 11.67
C ASP A 54 16.36 5.64 10.12
N PRO A 55 16.94 6.53 9.34
CA PRO A 55 18.04 7.48 9.56
C PRO A 55 17.65 8.99 9.70
N ASN A 56 16.60 9.34 10.38
CA ASN A 56 16.09 10.71 10.51
C ASN A 56 15.76 11.37 9.16
N THR A 57 14.82 10.79 8.44
CA THR A 57 14.40 11.32 7.15
C THR A 57 12.95 11.80 7.19
N ILE A 58 12.68 12.91 6.51
CA ILE A 58 11.35 13.46 6.31
C ILE A 58 11.06 13.48 4.82
N ARG A 59 9.92 12.97 4.41
CA ARG A 59 9.43 13.02 3.03
C ARG A 59 8.08 13.71 2.99
N ILE A 60 8.01 14.82 2.29
CA ILE A 60 6.79 15.63 2.14
C ILE A 60 6.17 15.34 0.77
N ASP A 61 4.89 15.06 0.75
CA ASP A 61 4.08 14.92 -0.44
C ASP A 61 2.93 15.94 -0.40
N SER A 62 3.03 16.97 -1.24
CA SER A 62 2.09 18.09 -1.33
C SER A 62 0.88 17.83 -2.23
N PHE A 63 0.65 16.58 -2.64
CA PHE A 63 -0.47 16.21 -3.50
C PHE A 63 -0.52 16.84 -4.90
N GLN A 64 0.55 17.45 -5.36
CA GLN A 64 0.57 18.05 -6.69
C GLN A 64 0.55 17.02 -7.82
N ASN A 65 1.20 15.87 -7.61
CA ASN A 65 1.39 14.85 -8.64
C ASN A 65 0.50 13.61 -8.47
N ASN A 66 -0.05 13.38 -7.30
CA ASN A 66 -0.89 12.21 -7.01
C ASN A 66 -2.10 12.62 -6.19
N GLN A 67 -3.28 12.35 -6.67
CA GLN A 67 -4.54 12.62 -5.98
C GLN A 67 -5.10 11.34 -5.35
N LEU A 68 -5.91 11.50 -4.29
CA LEU A 68 -6.73 10.39 -3.81
C LEU A 68 -7.58 9.82 -4.96
N PRO A 69 -7.80 8.50 -5.02
CA PRO A 69 -7.48 7.46 -4.04
C PRO A 69 -6.15 6.75 -4.28
N PHE A 70 -5.32 7.22 -5.20
CA PHE A 70 -4.10 6.52 -5.67
C PHE A 70 -2.90 6.62 -4.72
N ARG A 71 -3.13 7.08 -3.49
CA ARG A 71 -2.09 7.19 -2.48
C ARG A 71 -2.30 6.25 -1.33
N PRO A 72 -1.24 5.58 -0.89
CA PRO A 72 -1.26 4.97 0.43
C PRO A 72 -1.30 6.11 1.46
N MET A 73 -2.45 6.38 1.98
CA MET A 73 -2.66 7.33 3.03
C MET A 73 -2.92 6.61 4.34
N SER A 74 -2.29 7.08 5.40
CA SER A 74 -2.63 6.64 6.74
C SER A 74 -4.06 7.08 7.07
N LYS A 75 -4.79 6.28 7.81
CA LYS A 75 -6.21 6.53 8.10
C LYS A 75 -6.37 6.91 9.57
N PRO A 76 -6.86 8.12 9.88
CA PRO A 76 -7.21 8.47 11.24
C PRO A 76 -8.41 7.64 11.69
N PHE A 77 -8.41 7.16 12.93
CA PHE A 77 -9.34 6.14 13.39
C PHE A 77 -10.80 6.60 13.38
N PHE A 78 -11.08 7.76 13.95
CA PHE A 78 -12.45 8.26 14.09
C PHE A 78 -13.01 8.77 12.76
N ASN A 79 -12.23 9.51 11.99
CA ASN A 79 -12.64 9.97 10.66
C ASN A 79 -12.91 8.78 9.72
N TYR A 80 -12.07 7.75 9.77
CA TYR A 80 -12.23 6.55 8.98
C TYR A 80 -13.52 5.80 9.29
N THR A 81 -13.76 5.50 10.56
CA THR A 81 -14.97 4.79 11.00
C THR A 81 -16.24 5.61 10.75
N LYS A 82 -16.20 6.94 10.98
CA LYS A 82 -17.27 7.87 10.64
C LYS A 82 -17.58 7.85 9.13
N SER A 83 -16.56 7.82 8.28
CA SER A 83 -16.73 7.82 6.83
C SER A 83 -17.40 6.54 6.33
N ILE A 84 -17.08 5.38 6.92
CA ILE A 84 -17.72 4.10 6.62
C ILE A 84 -19.20 4.12 7.01
N ILE A 85 -19.53 4.59 8.21
CA ILE A 85 -20.91 4.67 8.69
C ILE A 85 -21.72 5.64 7.82
N ARG A 86 -21.15 6.82 7.53
CA ARG A 86 -21.80 7.80 6.65
C ARG A 86 -22.08 7.23 5.26
N TYR A 87 -21.11 6.55 4.68
CA TYR A 87 -21.29 5.88 3.39
C TYR A 87 -22.45 4.88 3.42
N ALA A 88 -22.56 4.07 4.47
CA ALA A 88 -23.68 3.14 4.61
C ALA A 88 -25.05 3.82 4.67
N LEU A 89 -25.13 5.04 5.21
CA LEU A 89 -26.36 5.80 5.33
C LEU A 89 -26.72 6.59 4.06
N GLU A 90 -25.74 7.01 3.28
CA GLU A 90 -25.91 7.95 2.16
C GLU A 90 -25.77 7.29 0.77
N THR A 91 -25.15 6.10 0.69
CA THR A 91 -24.87 5.47 -0.60
C THR A 91 -26.14 4.99 -1.31
N LYS A 92 -26.09 5.03 -2.64
CA LYS A 92 -27.07 4.39 -3.52
C LYS A 92 -26.59 3.02 -4.02
N ASP A 93 -25.39 2.59 -3.61
CA ASP A 93 -24.85 1.30 -3.96
C ASP A 93 -25.66 0.19 -3.30
N SER A 94 -25.71 -0.96 -3.97
CA SER A 94 -26.27 -2.18 -3.37
C SER A 94 -25.30 -2.68 -2.31
N ILE A 95 -25.63 -2.48 -1.04
CA ILE A 95 -24.87 -2.93 0.11
C ILE A 95 -25.74 -3.79 1.03
N SER A 96 -25.10 -4.58 1.89
CA SER A 96 -25.77 -5.18 3.04
C SER A 96 -25.17 -4.66 4.34
N THR A 97 -26.04 -4.41 5.30
CA THR A 97 -25.63 -3.97 6.65
C THR A 97 -26.30 -4.81 7.71
N GLU A 98 -25.60 -5.01 8.81
CA GLU A 98 -26.10 -5.76 9.96
C GLU A 98 -25.62 -5.13 11.26
N LEU A 99 -26.47 -5.15 12.29
CA LEU A 99 -26.12 -4.76 13.65
C LEU A 99 -26.22 -5.97 14.57
N GLU A 100 -25.15 -6.25 15.28
CA GLU A 100 -25.08 -7.30 16.28
C GLU A 100 -24.89 -6.70 17.67
N ASP A 101 -25.69 -7.17 18.65
CA ASP A 101 -25.67 -6.69 20.02
C ASP A 101 -24.76 -7.58 20.89
N PHE A 102 -23.76 -7.00 21.53
CA PHE A 102 -22.83 -7.67 22.44
C PHE A 102 -22.97 -7.18 23.89
N GLY A 103 -24.13 -6.68 24.28
CA GLY A 103 -24.42 -6.22 25.64
C GLY A 103 -23.98 -4.78 25.87
N ASP A 104 -22.73 -4.52 26.09
CA ASP A 104 -22.14 -3.17 26.30
C ASP A 104 -21.69 -2.50 24.99
N SER A 105 -21.67 -3.24 23.91
CA SER A 105 -21.23 -2.77 22.60
C SER A 105 -22.14 -3.27 21.47
N ILE A 106 -22.05 -2.61 20.34
CA ILE A 106 -22.72 -2.97 19.09
C ILE A 106 -21.63 -3.17 18.04
N LYS A 107 -21.74 -4.25 17.26
CA LYS A 107 -20.95 -4.44 16.05
C LYS A 107 -21.79 -4.06 14.83
N PHE A 108 -21.33 -3.08 14.09
CA PHE A 108 -21.89 -2.69 12.81
C PHE A 108 -21.09 -3.35 11.69
N ASN A 109 -21.76 -4.11 10.85
CA ASN A 109 -21.18 -4.78 9.69
C ASN A 109 -21.70 -4.09 8.42
N ILE A 110 -20.82 -3.90 7.43
CA ILE A 110 -21.18 -3.49 6.08
C ILE A 110 -20.43 -4.37 5.06
N TYR A 111 -21.16 -4.85 4.07
CA TYR A 111 -20.61 -5.59 2.92
C TYR A 111 -20.97 -4.87 1.63
N ILE A 112 -19.97 -4.61 0.80
CA ILE A 112 -20.06 -3.91 -0.48
C ILE A 112 -19.61 -4.87 -1.57
N PRO A 113 -20.54 -5.42 -2.36
CA PRO A 113 -20.22 -6.37 -3.41
C PRO A 113 -19.60 -5.68 -4.64
N ASN A 114 -18.88 -6.45 -5.43
CA ASN A 114 -18.39 -6.10 -6.78
C ASN A 114 -17.44 -4.90 -6.86
N LYS A 115 -16.97 -4.39 -5.73
CA LYS A 115 -15.98 -3.30 -5.71
C LYS A 115 -15.16 -3.27 -4.42
N VAL A 116 -13.96 -2.75 -4.53
CA VAL A 116 -13.17 -2.34 -3.37
C VAL A 116 -13.42 -0.85 -3.15
N VAL A 117 -13.96 -0.50 -1.98
CA VAL A 117 -14.16 0.89 -1.56
C VAL A 117 -13.17 1.19 -0.44
N GLU A 118 -12.49 2.31 -0.51
CA GLU A 118 -11.61 2.80 0.54
C GLU A 118 -12.08 4.17 1.02
N PHE A 119 -11.77 4.52 2.27
CA PHE A 119 -12.33 5.70 2.90
C PHE A 119 -11.25 6.71 3.27
N PHE A 120 -11.44 7.95 2.79
CA PHE A 120 -10.64 9.13 3.10
C PHE A 120 -11.58 10.34 3.20
N GLY A 121 -12.25 10.49 4.33
CA GLY A 121 -13.34 11.49 4.51
C GLY A 121 -14.63 11.12 3.81
N LYS A 122 -14.55 10.41 2.68
CA LYS A 122 -15.65 9.81 1.93
C LYS A 122 -15.21 8.49 1.30
N GLY A 123 -16.14 7.72 0.73
CA GLY A 123 -15.84 6.48 0.01
C GLY A 123 -15.28 6.73 -1.38
N TYR A 124 -14.19 6.05 -1.71
CA TYR A 124 -13.59 6.01 -3.05
C TYR A 124 -13.62 4.59 -3.56
N VAL A 125 -14.19 4.38 -4.75
CA VAL A 125 -14.08 3.09 -5.44
C VAL A 125 -12.65 2.97 -5.93
N MET A 126 -11.97 1.95 -5.44
CA MET A 126 -10.63 1.60 -5.91
C MET A 126 -10.80 0.77 -7.18
N ASP A 127 -10.23 1.26 -8.26
CA ASP A 127 -10.08 0.44 -9.46
C ASP A 127 -9.28 -0.80 -9.04
N ASN A 128 -9.87 -1.99 -9.23
CA ASN A 128 -9.31 -3.20 -8.67
C ASN A 128 -8.43 -3.97 -9.66
N PRO A 129 -7.25 -3.42 -10.00
CA PRO A 129 -6.29 -4.11 -10.83
C PRO A 129 -5.64 -5.29 -10.12
N TYR A 130 -5.91 -5.45 -8.82
CA TYR A 130 -5.15 -6.30 -7.92
C TYR A 130 -5.75 -7.67 -7.68
N LEU A 131 -6.98 -7.91 -8.13
CA LEU A 131 -7.63 -9.19 -7.92
C LEU A 131 -7.32 -10.13 -9.08
N ALA A 132 -6.48 -11.10 -8.82
CA ALA A 132 -6.16 -12.13 -9.79
C ALA A 132 -7.26 -13.17 -9.92
N THR A 133 -7.91 -13.56 -8.84
CA THR A 133 -8.75 -14.76 -8.77
C THR A 133 -10.12 -14.56 -8.19
N GLU A 134 -10.36 -13.50 -7.43
CA GLU A 134 -11.56 -13.34 -6.62
C GLU A 134 -12.40 -12.16 -7.10
N ASP A 135 -13.71 -12.23 -6.87
CA ASP A 135 -14.60 -11.10 -7.11
C ASP A 135 -14.24 -9.93 -6.19
N ALA A 136 -14.37 -8.72 -6.71
CA ALA A 136 -14.12 -7.52 -5.93
C ALA A 136 -15.18 -7.39 -4.83
N PHE A 137 -14.77 -7.15 -3.61
CA PHE A 137 -15.65 -6.78 -2.52
C PHE A 137 -14.92 -5.99 -1.45
N SER A 138 -15.68 -5.33 -0.59
CA SER A 138 -15.17 -4.75 0.66
C SER A 138 -16.12 -5.10 1.80
N SER A 139 -15.56 -5.45 2.94
CA SER A 139 -16.32 -5.67 4.16
C SER A 139 -15.67 -4.93 5.31
N TYR A 140 -16.48 -4.29 6.12
CA TYR A 140 -16.05 -3.56 7.30
C TYR A 140 -16.88 -3.97 8.49
N GLU A 141 -16.22 -4.15 9.61
CA GLU A 141 -16.83 -4.39 10.90
C GLU A 141 -16.38 -3.29 11.85
N ILE A 142 -17.31 -2.60 12.51
CA ILE A 142 -17.02 -1.52 13.45
C ILE A 142 -17.68 -1.85 14.78
N TRP A 143 -16.89 -1.88 15.85
CA TRP A 143 -17.38 -2.07 17.21
C TRP A 143 -17.51 -0.73 17.91
N ILE A 144 -18.66 -0.47 18.50
CA ILE A 144 -19.08 0.81 19.07
C ILE A 144 -19.53 0.56 20.51
N HIS A 145 -19.00 1.29 21.47
CA HIS A 145 -19.49 1.25 22.85
C HIS A 145 -20.90 1.86 22.95
N LYS A 146 -21.80 1.24 23.70
CA LYS A 146 -23.14 1.79 23.95
C LYS A 146 -23.14 2.95 24.95
N SER A 147 -22.11 3.04 25.79
CA SER A 147 -21.98 4.06 26.83
C SER A 147 -21.80 5.47 26.25
N ASP A 148 -21.06 5.60 25.17
CA ASP A 148 -20.66 6.87 24.57
C ASP A 148 -20.86 6.94 23.05
N TYR A 149 -21.29 5.82 22.46
CA TYR A 149 -21.48 5.65 21.01
C TYR A 149 -20.21 5.88 20.18
N LEU A 150 -19.04 5.68 20.79
CA LEU A 150 -17.77 5.82 20.11
C LEU A 150 -17.23 4.48 19.61
N PRO A 151 -16.67 4.45 18.39
CA PRO A 151 -16.01 3.26 17.90
C PRO A 151 -14.70 3.02 18.67
N PHE A 152 -14.42 1.75 18.98
CA PHE A 152 -13.18 1.36 19.64
C PHE A 152 -12.38 0.31 18.84
N ARG A 153 -13.00 -0.28 17.82
CA ARG A 153 -12.35 -1.24 16.95
C ARG A 153 -12.95 -1.18 15.56
N TYR A 154 -12.12 -1.35 14.55
CA TYR A 154 -12.61 -1.72 13.23
C TYR A 154 -11.80 -2.87 12.64
N LYS A 155 -12.43 -3.59 11.70
CA LYS A 155 -11.81 -4.58 10.83
C LYS A 155 -12.21 -4.30 9.40
N ARG A 156 -11.25 -4.35 8.51
CA ARG A 156 -11.42 -4.20 7.07
C ARG A 156 -11.03 -5.53 6.40
N ILE A 157 -11.85 -6.00 5.50
CA ILE A 157 -11.62 -7.22 4.73
C ILE A 157 -11.80 -6.87 3.26
N VAL A 158 -10.78 -7.12 2.47
CA VAL A 158 -10.80 -7.10 1.00
C VAL A 158 -10.12 -8.37 0.50
N PRO A 159 -10.27 -8.76 -0.75
CA PRO A 159 -9.84 -10.09 -1.22
C PRO A 159 -8.40 -10.48 -0.90
N HIS A 160 -7.49 -9.52 -0.85
CA HIS A 160 -6.05 -9.76 -0.66
C HIS A 160 -5.51 -9.32 0.71
N GLU A 161 -6.36 -8.73 1.57
CA GLU A 161 -5.91 -8.18 2.85
C GLU A 161 -7.03 -8.19 3.89
N THR A 162 -6.67 -8.56 5.09
CA THR A 162 -7.48 -8.28 6.30
C THR A 162 -6.65 -7.43 7.24
N SER A 163 -7.19 -6.29 7.63
CA SER A 163 -6.56 -5.40 8.60
C SER A 163 -7.55 -4.98 9.67
N TRP A 164 -7.05 -4.74 10.88
CA TRP A 164 -7.86 -4.26 12.00
C TRP A 164 -7.07 -3.30 12.87
N LEU A 165 -7.78 -2.44 13.55
CA LEU A 165 -7.23 -1.54 14.54
C LEU A 165 -8.12 -1.53 15.77
N ILE A 166 -7.49 -1.59 16.94
CA ILE A 166 -8.15 -1.51 18.24
C ILE A 166 -7.65 -0.25 18.92
N ASN A 167 -8.58 0.60 19.33
CA ASN A 167 -8.31 1.78 20.12
C ASN A 167 -8.44 1.42 21.60
N ASN A 168 -7.31 1.35 22.29
CA ASN A 168 -7.27 0.92 23.68
C ASN A 168 -7.50 2.07 24.67
N LYS A 169 -7.18 3.30 24.27
CA LYS A 169 -7.32 4.49 25.12
C LYS A 169 -7.53 5.70 24.22
N THR A 170 -8.49 6.54 24.59
CA THR A 170 -8.76 7.81 23.94
C THR A 170 -8.90 8.91 24.99
N GLU A 171 -8.33 10.06 24.69
CA GLU A 171 -8.55 11.31 25.40
C GLU A 171 -9.16 12.30 24.41
N PHE A 172 -10.19 13.04 24.82
CA PHE A 172 -10.91 13.96 23.95
C PHE A 172 -10.67 15.40 24.36
N ASN A 173 -10.77 16.33 23.42
CA ASN A 173 -10.68 17.78 23.62
C ASN A 173 -9.37 18.20 24.30
N ILE A 174 -8.27 17.56 23.91
CA ILE A 174 -6.94 17.85 24.43
C ILE A 174 -6.19 18.95 23.64
N GLY A 175 -6.76 19.43 22.52
CA GLY A 175 -6.19 20.50 21.70
C GLY A 175 -7.17 20.93 20.59
N ASP A 176 -6.91 22.08 20.03
CA ASP A 176 -7.67 22.65 18.92
C ASP A 176 -6.89 22.54 17.61
N ILE A 177 -7.58 22.60 16.47
CA ILE A 177 -6.98 22.49 15.14
C ILE A 177 -6.01 23.67 14.86
N GLU A 178 -6.28 24.82 15.45
CA GLU A 178 -5.44 26.02 15.35
C GLU A 178 -4.04 25.80 15.96
N ASP A 179 -3.94 24.90 16.93
CA ASP A 179 -2.68 24.54 17.57
C ASP A 179 -1.93 23.42 16.82
N PHE A 180 -2.53 22.84 15.80
CA PHE A 180 -1.92 21.74 15.04
C PHE A 180 -0.85 22.24 14.08
N VAL A 181 0.42 22.02 14.44
CA VAL A 181 1.57 22.37 13.63
C VAL A 181 2.32 21.10 13.22
N ALA A 182 2.34 20.80 11.93
CA ALA A 182 2.93 19.56 11.42
C ALA A 182 4.40 19.35 11.81
N SER A 183 5.18 20.44 11.92
CA SER A 183 6.61 20.38 12.31
C SER A 183 6.86 19.97 13.76
N ASP A 184 5.86 20.07 14.64
CA ASP A 184 6.01 19.70 16.06
C ASP A 184 6.17 18.19 16.24
N TYR A 185 5.80 17.44 15.23
CA TYR A 185 5.93 15.98 15.19
C TYR A 185 7.24 15.50 14.58
N PHE A 186 8.09 16.40 14.08
CA PHE A 186 9.32 16.02 13.40
C PHE A 186 10.35 15.44 14.36
N PRO A 187 11.21 14.52 13.89
CA PRO A 187 12.31 14.02 14.69
C PRO A 187 13.25 15.17 15.11
N PRO A 188 13.79 15.16 16.33
CA PRO A 188 14.78 16.14 16.74
C PRO A 188 16.04 16.02 15.86
N ASN A 189 16.63 17.16 15.50
CA ASN A 189 17.75 17.32 14.56
C ASN A 189 17.37 17.12 13.09
N ASP A 190 16.58 18.07 12.61
CA ASP A 190 16.08 18.15 11.26
C ASP A 190 17.19 18.25 10.22
N SER A 191 17.56 17.16 9.65
CA SER A 191 17.86 17.21 8.24
C SER A 191 16.51 17.06 7.49
N ILE A 192 15.89 18.16 7.07
CA ILE A 192 14.97 18.12 5.96
C ILE A 192 15.81 17.61 4.79
N ALA A 193 15.90 16.33 4.65
CA ALA A 193 16.43 15.69 3.48
C ALA A 193 15.38 15.96 2.41
N GLY A 194 15.51 17.09 1.72
CA GLY A 194 14.95 17.21 0.39
C GLY A 194 15.32 15.92 -0.29
N GLN A 195 14.29 15.10 -0.65
CA GLN A 195 14.44 13.79 -1.28
C GLN A 195 15.88 13.24 -1.16
N GLN A 196 16.25 12.68 -0.03
CA GLN A 196 17.31 11.70 -0.08
C GLN A 196 16.72 10.55 -0.87
N ILE A 197 16.84 10.66 -2.18
CA ILE A 197 17.10 9.49 -2.99
C ILE A 197 18.21 8.79 -2.21
N LYS A 198 17.88 7.71 -1.46
CA LYS A 198 18.92 6.77 -1.01
C LYS A 198 19.68 6.50 -2.29
N VAL A 199 20.88 7.04 -2.41
CA VAL A 199 21.71 6.81 -3.59
C VAL A 199 21.90 5.32 -3.57
N LYS A 200 21.07 4.62 -4.38
CA LYS A 200 21.29 3.21 -4.65
C LYS A 200 22.76 3.17 -5.03
N LYS A 201 23.56 2.36 -4.34
CA LYS A 201 24.95 2.15 -4.78
C LYS A 201 24.90 2.07 -6.29
N ASP A 202 25.56 3.00 -6.94
CA ASP A 202 25.46 3.10 -8.39
C ASP A 202 25.78 1.73 -9.00
N MET A 203 24.77 1.10 -9.59
CA MET A 203 24.86 -0.21 -10.25
C MET A 203 25.11 -0.05 -11.76
N VAL A 204 25.02 1.18 -12.25
CA VAL A 204 25.21 1.48 -13.67
C VAL A 204 26.66 1.18 -14.08
N GLY A 205 26.83 0.47 -15.18
CA GLY A 205 28.13 0.06 -15.69
C GLY A 205 28.84 -1.03 -14.85
N LYS A 206 28.10 -1.74 -14.02
CA LYS A 206 28.60 -2.90 -13.25
C LYS A 206 27.89 -4.17 -13.66
N PRO A 207 28.55 -5.33 -13.59
CA PRO A 207 27.91 -6.61 -13.85
C PRO A 207 26.67 -6.78 -12.97
N ALA A 208 25.57 -7.23 -13.58
CA ALA A 208 24.35 -7.53 -12.87
C ALA A 208 24.54 -8.70 -11.91
N PRO A 209 23.98 -8.65 -10.69
CA PRO A 209 24.01 -9.78 -9.79
C PRO A 209 23.37 -11.02 -10.42
N GLU A 210 24.05 -12.15 -10.35
CA GLU A 210 23.56 -13.45 -10.82
C GLU A 210 22.40 -13.96 -9.95
N TRP A 211 21.45 -14.63 -10.58
CA TRP A 211 20.33 -15.25 -9.90
C TRP A 211 19.79 -16.48 -10.64
N LYS A 212 19.09 -17.31 -9.86
CA LYS A 212 18.30 -18.43 -10.36
C LYS A 212 16.97 -18.45 -9.62
N LEU A 213 15.89 -18.20 -10.33
CA LEU A 213 14.54 -18.08 -9.78
C LEU A 213 13.60 -19.10 -10.40
N LYS A 214 12.41 -19.25 -9.84
CA LYS A 214 11.35 -20.09 -10.38
C LYS A 214 10.26 -19.24 -11.02
N ASP A 215 9.70 -19.72 -12.12
CA ASP A 215 8.50 -19.16 -12.69
C ASP A 215 7.23 -19.73 -12.02
N ALA A 216 6.06 -19.24 -12.41
CA ALA A 216 4.78 -19.71 -11.92
C ALA A 216 4.48 -21.20 -12.23
N ASN A 217 5.24 -21.83 -13.11
CA ASN A 217 5.17 -23.26 -13.42
C ASN A 217 6.23 -24.08 -12.69
N ASN A 218 6.90 -23.49 -11.70
CA ASN A 218 7.99 -24.11 -10.94
C ASN A 218 9.24 -24.44 -11.78
N LYS A 219 9.34 -23.89 -13.00
CA LYS A 219 10.52 -24.03 -13.86
C LYS A 219 11.59 -23.05 -13.42
N SER A 220 12.84 -23.53 -13.30
CA SER A 220 13.97 -22.67 -12.99
C SER A 220 14.39 -21.86 -14.21
N VAL A 221 14.65 -20.58 -13.97
CA VAL A 221 15.19 -19.61 -14.91
C VAL A 221 16.37 -18.91 -14.23
N SER A 222 17.49 -18.78 -14.90
CA SER A 222 18.66 -18.02 -14.44
C SER A 222 18.93 -16.82 -15.34
N LEU A 223 19.67 -15.85 -14.83
CA LEU A 223 20.07 -14.68 -15.64
C LEU A 223 20.79 -15.12 -16.93
N GLY A 224 21.71 -16.08 -16.81
CA GLY A 224 22.45 -16.61 -17.96
C GLY A 224 21.63 -17.39 -19.00
N ASP A 225 20.36 -17.73 -18.71
CA ASP A 225 19.44 -18.35 -19.70
C ASP A 225 18.83 -17.32 -20.66
N LEU A 226 18.90 -16.02 -20.31
CA LEU A 226 18.35 -14.92 -21.09
C LEU A 226 19.41 -14.41 -22.06
N LYS A 227 19.10 -14.39 -23.36
CA LYS A 227 20.08 -14.16 -24.44
C LYS A 227 19.78 -12.94 -25.29
N SER A 228 18.80 -12.12 -24.91
CA SER A 228 18.51 -10.88 -25.59
C SER A 228 19.61 -9.84 -25.36
N LYS A 229 19.82 -8.94 -26.33
CA LYS A 229 20.81 -7.84 -26.23
C LYS A 229 20.51 -6.90 -25.09
N ILE A 230 19.21 -6.66 -24.84
CA ILE A 230 18.71 -5.81 -23.76
C ILE A 230 17.71 -6.61 -22.94
N LEU A 231 17.93 -6.67 -21.64
CA LEU A 231 17.02 -7.27 -20.69
C LEU A 231 16.45 -6.21 -19.75
N LEU A 232 15.12 -6.09 -19.70
CA LEU A 232 14.42 -5.27 -18.71
C LEU A 232 13.94 -6.16 -17.56
N ILE A 233 14.52 -5.98 -16.39
CA ILE A 233 14.05 -6.61 -15.15
C ILE A 233 13.12 -5.66 -14.42
N LYS A 234 11.89 -6.09 -14.18
CA LYS A 234 10.89 -5.37 -13.39
C LYS A 234 10.62 -6.09 -12.09
N PHE A 235 11.07 -5.55 -10.97
CA PHE A 235 10.59 -6.00 -9.66
C PHE A 235 9.19 -5.42 -9.42
N THR A 236 8.28 -6.27 -8.99
CA THR A 236 6.85 -5.97 -8.96
C THR A 236 6.19 -6.66 -7.76
N GLY A 237 4.95 -6.27 -7.45
CA GLY A 237 4.11 -6.94 -6.45
C GLY A 237 2.67 -7.03 -6.95
N ILE A 238 2.04 -8.19 -6.83
CA ILE A 238 0.60 -8.32 -7.03
C ILE A 238 -0.08 -7.53 -5.91
N GLY A 239 -0.93 -6.57 -6.28
CA GLY A 239 -1.50 -5.63 -5.34
C GLY A 239 -0.85 -4.24 -5.33
N CYS A 240 0.21 -4.03 -6.10
CA CYS A 240 0.89 -2.76 -6.26
C CYS A 240 0.28 -1.94 -7.42
N GLY A 241 -0.35 -0.79 -7.12
CA GLY A 241 -0.99 0.07 -8.12
C GLY A 241 -0.09 0.54 -9.24
N PRO A 242 1.02 1.18 -8.94
CA PRO A 242 1.97 1.61 -9.96
C PRO A 242 2.55 0.45 -10.77
N CYS A 243 2.73 -0.72 -10.14
CA CYS A 243 3.19 -1.92 -10.84
C CYS A 243 2.18 -2.36 -11.91
N HIS A 244 0.89 -2.34 -11.55
CA HIS A 244 -0.18 -2.69 -12.48
C HIS A 244 -0.31 -1.65 -13.59
N ALA A 245 -0.24 -0.36 -13.28
CA ALA A 245 -0.31 0.72 -14.25
C ALA A 245 0.78 0.62 -15.34
N SER A 246 1.91 -0.05 -15.05
CA SER A 246 2.98 -0.27 -16.03
C SER A 246 2.75 -1.47 -16.95
N LEU A 247 1.73 -2.33 -16.73
CA LEU A 247 1.50 -3.53 -17.53
C LEU A 247 1.24 -3.25 -19.03
N PRO A 248 0.41 -2.25 -19.42
CA PRO A 248 0.21 -1.96 -20.83
C PRO A 248 1.53 -1.66 -21.54
N PHE A 249 2.41 -0.87 -20.94
CA PHE A 249 3.71 -0.53 -21.51
C PHE A 249 4.62 -1.75 -21.63
N THR A 250 4.71 -2.55 -20.58
CA THR A 250 5.58 -3.75 -20.60
C THR A 250 5.10 -4.79 -21.61
N LYS A 251 3.79 -4.93 -21.79
CA LYS A 251 3.21 -5.81 -22.80
C LYS A 251 3.45 -5.29 -24.22
N GLN A 252 3.38 -3.97 -24.40
CA GLN A 252 3.64 -3.33 -25.70
C GLN A 252 5.12 -3.49 -26.11
N LEU A 253 6.05 -3.29 -25.16
CA LEU A 253 7.48 -3.48 -25.44
C LEU A 253 7.79 -4.88 -25.99
N VAL A 254 7.15 -5.92 -25.47
CA VAL A 254 7.33 -7.30 -25.98
C VAL A 254 6.77 -7.47 -27.41
N GLN A 255 5.78 -6.65 -27.80
CA GLN A 255 5.23 -6.66 -29.16
C GLN A 255 6.07 -5.88 -30.15
N ASP A 256 6.71 -4.79 -29.67
CA ASP A 256 7.45 -3.86 -30.51
C ASP A 256 8.86 -4.35 -30.88
N TYR A 257 9.44 -5.24 -30.06
CA TYR A 257 10.81 -5.72 -30.24
C TYR A 257 10.88 -7.23 -30.38
N SER A 258 11.86 -7.71 -31.14
CA SER A 258 12.16 -9.14 -31.25
C SER A 258 12.78 -9.67 -29.94
N ILE A 259 12.54 -10.94 -29.62
CA ILE A 259 13.11 -11.58 -28.41
C ILE A 259 14.65 -11.58 -28.41
N ASN A 260 15.28 -11.54 -29.58
CA ASN A 260 16.75 -11.47 -29.68
C ASN A 260 17.30 -10.08 -29.32
N ASP A 261 16.51 -9.05 -29.51
CA ASP A 261 16.94 -7.67 -29.25
C ASP A 261 16.52 -7.18 -27.87
N PHE A 262 15.32 -7.61 -27.40
CA PHE A 262 14.79 -7.16 -26.14
C PHE A 262 13.96 -8.27 -25.46
N GLU A 263 14.21 -8.45 -24.17
CA GLU A 263 13.40 -9.32 -23.32
C GLU A 263 12.99 -8.58 -22.06
N ILE A 264 11.81 -8.87 -21.54
CA ILE A 264 11.37 -8.40 -20.23
C ILE A 264 11.06 -9.59 -19.33
N ILE A 265 11.41 -9.45 -18.07
CA ILE A 265 10.94 -10.33 -16.99
C ILE A 265 10.35 -9.51 -15.85
N SER A 266 9.34 -10.03 -15.21
CA SER A 266 8.86 -9.52 -13.92
C SER A 266 9.27 -10.45 -12.79
N ILE A 267 9.68 -9.88 -11.66
CA ILE A 267 10.03 -10.61 -10.44
C ILE A 267 9.08 -10.20 -9.33
N GLU A 268 8.21 -11.13 -8.93
CA GLU A 268 7.20 -10.94 -7.87
C GLU A 268 7.87 -10.90 -6.49
N THR A 269 7.61 -9.84 -5.72
CA THR A 269 8.28 -9.62 -4.44
C THR A 269 7.38 -9.75 -3.22
N TRP A 270 6.05 -9.79 -3.40
CA TRP A 270 5.08 -9.76 -2.31
C TRP A 270 4.39 -11.09 -2.08
N SER A 271 4.13 -11.86 -3.16
CA SER A 271 3.47 -13.15 -3.06
C SER A 271 4.43 -14.30 -3.37
N SER A 272 4.28 -15.40 -2.65
CA SER A 272 4.91 -16.70 -2.97
C SER A 272 3.87 -17.76 -3.31
N ASP A 273 2.60 -17.43 -3.35
CA ASP A 273 1.48 -18.32 -3.71
C ASP A 273 1.46 -18.51 -5.23
N ILE A 274 1.86 -19.70 -5.67
CA ILE A 274 2.02 -20.03 -7.09
C ILE A 274 0.69 -19.97 -7.83
N ASP A 275 -0.40 -20.43 -7.23
CA ASP A 275 -1.71 -20.46 -7.88
C ASP A 275 -2.28 -19.05 -8.03
N TYR A 276 -2.06 -18.21 -7.02
CA TYR A 276 -2.42 -16.80 -7.08
C TYR A 276 -1.63 -16.06 -8.17
N ILE A 277 -0.32 -16.33 -8.27
CA ILE A 277 0.54 -15.74 -9.31
C ILE A 277 0.12 -16.22 -10.70
N LYS A 278 -0.16 -17.50 -10.90
CA LYS A 278 -0.67 -18.04 -12.18
C LYS A 278 -1.95 -17.34 -12.60
N SER A 279 -2.92 -17.27 -11.69
CA SER A 279 -4.19 -16.60 -11.95
C SER A 279 -3.99 -15.13 -12.33
N TYR A 280 -3.06 -14.44 -11.69
CA TYR A 280 -2.72 -13.05 -12.03
C TYR A 280 -2.10 -12.95 -13.42
N VAL A 281 -1.16 -13.81 -13.77
CA VAL A 281 -0.49 -13.86 -15.09
C VAL A 281 -1.54 -14.12 -16.18
N ASP A 282 -2.41 -15.09 -16.00
CA ASP A 282 -3.46 -15.47 -16.96
C ASP A 282 -4.50 -14.37 -17.13
N LYS A 283 -5.00 -13.84 -16.03
CA LYS A 283 -6.00 -12.75 -16.03
C LYS A 283 -5.50 -11.51 -16.76
N ASN A 284 -4.25 -11.16 -16.53
CA ASN A 284 -3.64 -9.99 -17.17
C ASN A 284 -3.06 -10.31 -18.55
N ARG A 285 -3.11 -11.56 -19.00
CA ARG A 285 -2.57 -12.02 -20.30
C ARG A 285 -1.12 -11.55 -20.47
N LEU A 286 -0.28 -11.83 -19.47
CA LEU A 286 1.13 -11.42 -19.52
C LEU A 286 1.86 -12.28 -20.54
N ASN A 287 2.54 -11.62 -21.49
CA ASN A 287 3.22 -12.23 -22.62
C ASN A 287 4.74 -12.32 -22.44
N TYR A 288 5.19 -12.30 -21.16
CA TYR A 288 6.61 -12.37 -20.77
C TYR A 288 6.76 -13.15 -19.44
N LYS A 289 8.01 -13.51 -19.11
CA LYS A 289 8.31 -14.32 -17.92
C LYS A 289 7.96 -13.57 -16.62
N TYR A 290 7.33 -14.31 -15.72
CA TYR A 290 6.96 -13.82 -14.40
C TYR A 290 7.54 -14.78 -13.36
N LEU A 291 8.52 -14.30 -12.56
CA LEU A 291 9.36 -15.10 -11.68
C LEU A 291 9.07 -14.77 -10.21
N LEU A 292 9.38 -15.70 -9.32
CA LEU A 292 9.23 -15.52 -7.88
C LEU A 292 10.54 -15.00 -7.28
N SER A 293 10.46 -13.96 -6.48
CA SER A 293 11.61 -13.37 -5.79
C SER A 293 12.11 -14.22 -4.62
N THR A 294 13.37 -14.00 -4.26
CA THR A 294 13.95 -14.41 -2.97
C THR A 294 14.45 -13.16 -2.23
N GLU A 295 14.67 -13.26 -0.92
CA GLU A 295 15.27 -12.16 -0.16
C GLU A 295 16.69 -11.82 -0.64
N GLU A 296 17.42 -12.81 -1.14
CA GLU A 296 18.77 -12.63 -1.66
C GLU A 296 18.78 -11.71 -2.89
N ILE A 297 17.91 -11.96 -3.88
CA ILE A 297 17.87 -11.13 -5.08
C ILE A 297 17.38 -9.71 -4.79
N LYS A 298 16.44 -9.54 -3.88
CA LYS A 298 16.01 -8.21 -3.45
C LYS A 298 17.16 -7.40 -2.85
N LYS A 299 17.99 -8.04 -2.03
CA LYS A 299 19.18 -7.42 -1.43
C LYS A 299 20.24 -7.10 -2.48
N SER A 300 20.55 -8.04 -3.38
CA SER A 300 21.59 -7.85 -4.40
C SER A 300 21.26 -6.73 -5.38
N TYR A 301 19.99 -6.58 -5.75
CA TYR A 301 19.50 -5.48 -6.58
C TYR A 301 19.06 -4.24 -5.76
N GLN A 302 19.27 -4.24 -4.45
CA GLN A 302 18.91 -3.13 -3.54
C GLN A 302 17.44 -2.68 -3.71
N VAL A 303 16.52 -3.64 -3.91
CA VAL A 303 15.10 -3.38 -4.10
C VAL A 303 14.42 -3.23 -2.74
N ASN A 304 14.06 -1.99 -2.40
CA ASN A 304 13.34 -1.66 -1.17
C ASN A 304 11.85 -1.36 -1.43
N GLU A 305 11.52 -0.97 -2.66
CA GLU A 305 10.16 -0.60 -3.08
C GLU A 305 9.91 -1.05 -4.52
N VAL A 306 8.65 -1.22 -4.89
CA VAL A 306 8.23 -1.62 -6.23
C VAL A 306 7.18 -0.64 -6.78
N PRO A 307 7.14 -0.42 -8.14
CA PRO A 307 7.98 -1.09 -9.13
C PRO A 307 9.41 -0.55 -9.15
N ALA A 308 10.39 -1.44 -9.35
CA ALA A 308 11.76 -1.07 -9.63
C ALA A 308 12.19 -1.69 -10.97
N PHE A 309 12.87 -0.90 -11.81
CA PHE A 309 13.29 -1.31 -13.14
C PHE A 309 14.81 -1.28 -13.29
N PHE A 310 15.35 -2.31 -13.90
CA PHE A 310 16.76 -2.42 -14.25
C PHE A 310 16.87 -2.80 -15.72
N ILE A 311 17.74 -2.08 -16.44
CA ILE A 311 18.05 -2.37 -17.82
C ILE A 311 19.46 -2.94 -17.86
N LEU A 312 19.61 -4.12 -18.41
CA LEU A 312 20.88 -4.81 -18.60
C LEU A 312 21.15 -4.87 -20.10
N ASP A 313 22.40 -4.66 -20.44
CA ASP A 313 22.92 -4.95 -21.78
C ASP A 313 23.74 -6.25 -21.79
N GLU A 314 24.31 -6.60 -22.93
CA GLU A 314 25.07 -7.84 -23.13
C GLU A 314 26.52 -7.78 -22.61
N ASN A 315 26.95 -6.63 -22.02
CA ASN A 315 28.33 -6.41 -21.58
C ASN A 315 28.53 -6.58 -20.08
#